data_692c69100bbb196f9f94cea897388bde
#
_entry.id   692c69100bbb196f9f94cea897388bde
#
_cell.length_a   1.000
_cell.length_b   1.000
_cell.length_c   1.000
_cell.angle_alpha   90.00
_cell.angle_beta   90.00
_cell.angle_gamma   90.00
#
_symmetry.space_group_name_H-M   'P 1'
#
loop_
_entity.id
_entity.type
_entity.pdbx_description
1 polymer ?
#
loop_
_entity_poly.entity_id
_entity_poly.type
_entity_poly.pdbx_seq_one_letter_code
_entity_poly.pdbx_strand_id
1 'polypeptide(L)'
;MKKINFKSKFQKFHDHWSPKVIAEMNDYQFKLVKIEKDFVWHQHDVTDEVFIVIEGKIFIEFEDDTVEINEGEMIVVPKGVKHKPFAEEEAKIMLIEPTGTVNTGESENKLTAPNDKWI
;
A
#
# COMPACT_ATOMS: atom_id res chain seq x y z
N MET A 1 8.26 23.74 -7.24
CA MET A 1 7.75 22.41 -7.61
C MET A 1 8.92 21.50 -7.92
N LYS A 2 8.95 20.35 -7.30
CA LYS A 2 10.05 19.39 -7.47
C LYS A 2 9.49 18.07 -7.97
N LYS A 3 10.17 17.48 -8.96
CA LYS A 3 9.82 16.13 -9.39
C LYS A 3 10.24 15.13 -8.32
N ILE A 4 9.54 14.01 -8.25
CA ILE A 4 9.79 12.94 -7.29
C ILE A 4 10.24 11.71 -8.07
N ASN A 5 11.37 11.13 -7.66
CA ASN A 5 11.91 9.93 -8.26
C ASN A 5 11.62 8.75 -7.33
N PHE A 6 10.82 7.80 -7.79
CA PHE A 6 10.40 6.66 -6.95
C PHE A 6 11.59 5.81 -6.51
N LYS A 7 12.51 5.53 -7.43
CA LYS A 7 13.69 4.74 -7.11
C LYS A 7 14.50 5.35 -5.97
N SER A 8 14.72 6.67 -6.04
CA SER A 8 15.46 7.40 -4.99
C SER A 8 14.73 7.35 -3.66
N LYS A 9 13.41 7.46 -3.68
CA LYS A 9 12.60 7.38 -2.46
C LYS A 9 12.64 5.99 -1.83
N PHE A 10 12.53 4.94 -2.64
CA PHE A 10 12.62 3.57 -2.13
C PHE A 10 13.98 3.27 -1.49
N GLN A 11 15.05 3.92 -1.91
CA GLN A 11 16.37 3.73 -1.32
C GLN A 11 16.50 4.30 0.10
N LYS A 12 15.53 5.11 0.53
CA LYS A 12 15.58 5.78 1.83
C LYS A 12 15.06 4.93 2.98
N PHE A 13 14.45 3.79 2.71
CA PHE A 13 13.89 2.95 3.77
C PHE A 13 14.01 1.47 3.42
N HIS A 14 13.98 0.63 4.47
CA HIS A 14 14.18 -0.82 4.32
C HIS A 14 13.10 -1.65 5.03
N ASP A 15 12.27 -1.03 5.86
CA ASP A 15 11.22 -1.73 6.58
C ASP A 15 10.08 -2.13 5.64
N HIS A 16 9.33 -3.14 6.04
CA HIS A 16 8.20 -3.65 5.31
C HIS A 16 6.89 -3.23 5.96
N TRP A 17 5.83 -3.13 5.15
CA TRP A 17 4.47 -2.86 5.60
C TRP A 17 4.30 -1.52 6.32
N SER A 18 5.22 -0.60 6.11
CA SER A 18 5.17 0.74 6.71
C SER A 18 5.15 1.79 5.61
N PRO A 19 3.99 2.31 5.25
CA PRO A 19 3.87 3.29 4.15
C PRO A 19 4.59 4.60 4.44
N LYS A 20 5.22 5.13 3.41
CA LYS A 20 5.93 6.42 3.47
C LYS A 20 5.28 7.40 2.50
N VAL A 21 4.87 8.55 3.00
CA VAL A 21 4.24 9.58 2.18
C VAL A 21 5.31 10.27 1.34
N ILE A 22 5.06 10.38 0.04
CA ILE A 22 5.96 11.09 -0.88
C ILE A 22 5.33 12.32 -1.50
N ALA A 23 4.01 12.41 -1.53
CA ALA A 23 3.29 13.53 -2.13
C ALA A 23 1.84 13.56 -1.65
N GLU A 24 1.22 14.72 -1.83
CA GLU A 24 -0.21 14.91 -1.60
C GLU A 24 -0.84 15.60 -2.80
N MET A 25 -2.08 15.24 -3.07
CA MET A 25 -2.91 15.95 -4.03
C MET A 25 -4.32 16.04 -3.43
N ASN A 26 -4.79 17.28 -3.18
CA ASN A 26 -6.04 17.49 -2.46
C ASN A 26 -5.97 16.78 -1.09
N ASP A 27 -6.93 15.94 -0.78
CA ASP A 27 -6.96 15.18 0.48
C ASP A 27 -6.33 13.79 0.34
N TYR A 28 -5.65 13.51 -0.76
CA TYR A 28 -5.07 12.20 -1.04
C TYR A 28 -3.57 12.21 -0.87
N GLN A 29 -3.05 11.12 -0.34
CA GLN A 29 -1.61 10.90 -0.18
C GLN A 29 -1.14 9.78 -1.10
N PHE A 30 0.05 9.99 -1.67
CA PHE A 30 0.77 8.97 -2.43
C PHE A 30 1.82 8.39 -1.50
N LYS A 31 1.76 7.08 -1.27
CA LYS A 31 2.64 6.40 -0.33
C LYS A 31 3.40 5.29 -1.00
N LEU A 32 4.69 5.14 -0.68
CA LEU A 32 5.49 4.02 -1.13
C LEU A 32 5.62 3.01 0.01
N VAL A 33 5.55 1.73 -0.34
CA VAL A 33 5.62 0.64 0.62
C VAL A 33 6.47 -0.47 0.01
N LYS A 34 7.34 -1.07 0.83
CA LYS A 34 7.97 -2.35 0.50
C LYS A 34 7.19 -3.44 1.21
N ILE A 35 6.86 -4.48 0.50
CA ILE A 35 6.11 -5.60 1.10
C ILE A 35 6.80 -6.92 0.80
N GLU A 36 6.70 -7.86 1.74
CA GLU A 36 7.21 -9.20 1.62
C GLU A 36 6.44 -10.09 2.59
N LYS A 37 6.12 -11.30 2.14
CA LYS A 37 5.31 -12.27 2.90
C LYS A 37 3.90 -11.74 3.11
N ASP A 38 3.24 -12.16 4.16
CA ASP A 38 1.81 -11.90 4.39
C ASP A 38 1.55 -10.62 5.18
N PHE A 39 0.55 -9.89 4.75
CA PHE A 39 -0.06 -8.87 5.58
C PHE A 39 -1.21 -9.49 6.39
N VAL A 40 -2.13 -8.67 6.87
CA VAL A 40 -3.28 -9.12 7.65
C VAL A 40 -4.56 -8.94 6.84
N TRP A 41 -5.58 -9.74 7.15
CA TRP A 41 -6.92 -9.50 6.64
C TRP A 41 -7.45 -8.20 7.24
N HIS A 42 -7.90 -7.29 6.39
CA HIS A 42 -8.44 -6.01 6.84
C HIS A 42 -9.35 -5.40 5.78
N GLN A 43 -10.02 -4.32 6.15
CA GLN A 43 -10.84 -3.55 5.24
C GLN A 43 -10.80 -2.08 5.65
N HIS A 44 -11.07 -1.19 4.70
CA HIS A 44 -11.24 0.24 4.94
C HIS A 44 -12.72 0.56 4.74
N ASP A 45 -13.39 0.99 5.80
CA ASP A 45 -14.86 1.14 5.76
C ASP A 45 -15.33 2.39 5.04
N VAL A 46 -14.48 3.41 4.94
CA VAL A 46 -14.89 4.74 4.45
C VAL A 46 -14.22 5.15 3.15
N THR A 47 -13.29 4.37 2.61
CA THR A 47 -12.56 4.74 1.40
C THR A 47 -12.16 3.55 0.56
N ASP A 48 -12.07 3.78 -0.75
CA ASP A 48 -11.39 2.89 -1.67
C ASP A 48 -9.88 3.03 -1.46
N GLU A 49 -9.11 2.05 -1.93
CA GLU A 49 -7.67 2.08 -1.86
C GLU A 49 -7.07 1.63 -3.19
N VAL A 50 -6.05 2.34 -3.68
CA VAL A 50 -5.37 2.00 -4.92
C VAL A 50 -4.03 1.36 -4.61
N PHE A 51 -3.76 0.22 -5.25
CA PHE A 51 -2.46 -0.45 -5.22
C PHE A 51 -1.85 -0.39 -6.63
N ILE A 52 -0.64 0.12 -6.75
CA ILE A 52 0.12 0.16 -8.00
C ILE A 52 1.44 -0.57 -7.77
N VAL A 53 1.75 -1.56 -8.61
CA VAL A 53 3.02 -2.28 -8.48
C VAL A 53 4.09 -1.56 -9.30
N ILE A 54 5.11 -1.05 -8.61
CA ILE A 54 6.24 -0.34 -9.22
C ILE A 54 7.33 -1.34 -9.60
N GLU A 55 7.58 -2.34 -8.75
CA GLU A 55 8.59 -3.36 -9.00
C GLU A 55 8.18 -4.66 -8.33
N GLY A 56 8.33 -5.76 -9.04
CA GLY A 56 8.00 -7.09 -8.52
C GLY A 56 6.56 -7.49 -8.79
N LYS A 57 6.00 -8.29 -7.92
CA LYS A 57 4.67 -8.87 -8.07
C LYS A 57 4.04 -9.02 -6.69
N ILE A 58 2.76 -8.69 -6.60
CA ILE A 58 1.98 -8.90 -5.39
C ILE A 58 0.74 -9.71 -5.69
N PHE A 59 0.14 -10.25 -4.64
CA PHE A 59 -1.17 -10.90 -4.66
C PHE A 59 -2.04 -10.23 -3.63
N ILE A 60 -3.33 -10.14 -3.92
CA ILE A 60 -4.31 -9.70 -2.93
C ILE A 60 -5.38 -10.78 -2.86
N GLU A 61 -5.54 -11.38 -1.68
CA GLU A 61 -6.61 -12.33 -1.41
C GLU A 61 -7.89 -11.59 -1.04
N PHE A 62 -8.97 -12.00 -1.67
CA PHE A 62 -10.33 -11.61 -1.34
C PHE A 62 -11.07 -12.85 -0.86
N GLU A 63 -12.29 -12.71 -0.35
CA GLU A 63 -13.04 -13.87 0.16
C GLU A 63 -13.23 -14.97 -0.89
N ASP A 64 -13.47 -14.59 -2.15
CA ASP A 64 -13.81 -15.54 -3.22
C ASP A 64 -12.68 -15.74 -4.24
N ASP A 65 -11.61 -14.99 -4.17
CA ASP A 65 -10.61 -14.97 -5.24
C ASP A 65 -9.28 -14.39 -4.75
N THR A 66 -8.22 -14.67 -5.50
CA THR A 66 -6.90 -14.06 -5.31
C THR A 66 -6.48 -13.45 -6.62
N VAL A 67 -6.12 -12.18 -6.59
CA VAL A 67 -5.71 -11.43 -7.78
C VAL A 67 -4.21 -11.23 -7.77
N GLU A 68 -3.55 -11.55 -8.89
CA GLU A 68 -2.13 -11.29 -9.09
C GLU A 68 -1.97 -9.93 -9.77
N ILE A 69 -1.13 -9.06 -9.22
CA ILE A 69 -0.84 -7.74 -9.79
C ILE A 69 0.65 -7.67 -10.07
N ASN A 70 1.01 -7.50 -11.33
CA ASN A 70 2.39 -7.49 -11.79
C ASN A 70 2.91 -6.05 -11.93
N GLU A 71 4.22 -5.94 -12.16
CA GLU A 71 4.86 -4.65 -12.38
C GLU A 71 4.14 -3.87 -13.48
N GLY A 72 3.83 -2.61 -13.20
CA GLY A 72 3.09 -1.74 -14.13
C GLY A 72 1.58 -1.91 -14.11
N GLU A 73 1.06 -2.75 -13.22
CA GLU A 73 -0.37 -2.98 -13.08
C GLU A 73 -0.90 -2.38 -11.77
N MET A 74 -2.19 -2.13 -11.72
CA MET A 74 -2.84 -1.57 -10.55
C MET A 74 -4.19 -2.23 -10.30
N ILE A 75 -4.67 -2.09 -9.08
CA ILE A 75 -6.03 -2.49 -8.70
C ILE A 75 -6.62 -1.44 -7.77
N VAL A 76 -7.92 -1.23 -7.88
CA VAL A 76 -8.67 -0.42 -6.91
C VAL A 76 -9.47 -1.38 -6.04
N VAL A 77 -9.21 -1.35 -4.74
CA VAL A 77 -9.98 -2.14 -3.76
C VAL A 77 -11.07 -1.24 -3.22
N PRO A 78 -12.34 -1.56 -3.48
CA PRO A 78 -13.45 -0.74 -2.99
C PRO A 78 -13.55 -0.75 -1.47
N LYS A 79 -14.08 0.34 -0.92
CA LYS A 79 -14.35 0.42 0.52
C LYS A 79 -15.22 -0.76 0.97
N GLY A 80 -14.97 -1.23 2.18
CA GLY A 80 -15.73 -2.33 2.77
C GLY A 80 -15.34 -3.72 2.28
N VAL A 81 -14.45 -3.82 1.30
CA VAL A 81 -14.00 -5.12 0.78
C VAL A 81 -12.84 -5.64 1.61
N LYS A 82 -13.06 -6.77 2.26
CA LYS A 82 -12.04 -7.42 3.09
C LYS A 82 -10.96 -8.03 2.20
N HIS A 83 -9.71 -7.78 2.53
CA HIS A 83 -8.60 -8.23 1.70
C HIS A 83 -7.33 -8.46 2.50
N LYS A 84 -6.42 -9.28 1.94
CA LYS A 84 -5.10 -9.57 2.53
C LYS A 84 -4.05 -9.53 1.43
N PRO A 85 -3.23 -8.49 1.35
CA PRO A 85 -2.12 -8.47 0.41
C PRO A 85 -0.95 -9.34 0.88
N PHE A 86 -0.20 -9.89 -0.09
CA PHE A 86 1.05 -10.58 0.21
C PHE A 86 1.97 -10.57 -1.01
N ALA A 87 3.26 -10.83 -0.78
CA ALA A 87 4.25 -11.00 -1.82
C ALA A 87 5.21 -12.12 -1.42
N GLU A 88 5.54 -13.01 -2.35
CA GLU A 88 6.47 -14.10 -2.08
C GLU A 88 7.90 -13.58 -1.91
N GLU A 89 8.26 -12.57 -2.71
CA GLU A 89 9.54 -11.87 -2.62
C GLU A 89 9.26 -10.38 -2.46
N GLU A 90 10.23 -9.61 -1.96
CA GLU A 90 10.05 -8.18 -1.76
C GLU A 90 9.52 -7.51 -3.02
N ALA A 91 8.44 -6.76 -2.88
CA ALA A 91 7.87 -5.95 -3.94
C ALA A 91 7.79 -4.49 -3.48
N LYS A 92 7.80 -3.59 -4.46
CA LYS A 92 7.73 -2.15 -4.24
C LYS A 92 6.44 -1.65 -4.85
N ILE A 93 5.60 -1.05 -4.02
CA ILE A 93 4.26 -0.62 -4.43
C ILE A 93 4.01 0.84 -4.06
N MET A 94 3.04 1.42 -4.74
CA MET A 94 2.49 2.72 -4.38
C MET A 94 1.05 2.53 -3.96
N LEU A 95 0.68 3.17 -2.87
CA LEU A 95 -0.71 3.30 -2.42
C LEU A 95 -1.16 4.73 -2.67
N ILE A 96 -2.41 4.88 -3.08
CA ILE A 96 -3.06 6.19 -3.15
C ILE A 96 -4.31 6.09 -2.30
N GLU A 97 -4.41 6.95 -1.30
CA GLU A 97 -5.48 6.88 -0.29
C GLU A 97 -5.64 8.24 0.40
N PRO A 98 -6.81 8.50 1.00
CA PRO A 98 -7.01 9.75 1.73
C PRO A 98 -6.05 9.87 2.91
N THR A 99 -5.71 11.11 3.24
CA THR A 99 -4.94 11.43 4.46
C THR A 99 -5.61 10.79 5.68
N GLY A 100 -4.81 10.17 6.55
CA GLY A 100 -5.30 9.54 7.76
C GLY A 100 -5.67 8.07 7.62
N THR A 101 -5.55 7.50 6.42
CA THR A 101 -5.83 6.07 6.23
C THR A 101 -4.75 5.23 6.91
N VAL A 102 -5.17 4.35 7.82
CA VAL A 102 -4.29 3.44 8.55
C VAL A 102 -4.09 2.16 7.74
N ASN A 103 -2.85 1.68 7.64
CA ASN A 103 -2.50 0.55 6.77
C ASN A 103 -3.26 -0.75 7.10
N THR A 104 -3.65 -0.96 8.34
CA THR A 104 -4.42 -2.14 8.76
C THR A 104 -5.93 -1.89 8.82
N GLY A 105 -6.39 -0.73 8.32
CA GLY A 105 -7.81 -0.37 8.32
C GLY A 105 -8.36 -0.25 9.73
N GLU A 106 -9.48 -0.93 9.97
CA GLU A 106 -10.15 -0.92 11.28
C GLU A 106 -9.48 -1.91 12.26
N SER A 107 -8.56 -2.75 11.80
CA SER A 107 -7.85 -3.70 12.66
C SER A 107 -6.59 -3.07 13.22
N GLU A 108 -6.32 -3.30 14.50
CA GLU A 108 -5.08 -2.85 15.12
C GLU A 108 -4.27 -4.09 15.49
N ASN A 109 -3.00 -4.13 15.10
CA ASN A 109 -2.11 -5.25 15.40
C ASN A 109 -0.64 -4.81 15.28
N LYS A 110 0.28 -5.76 15.43
CA LYS A 110 1.72 -5.47 15.41
C LYS A 110 2.23 -4.91 14.08
N LEU A 111 1.49 -5.05 12.99
CA LEU A 111 1.86 -4.51 11.68
C LEU A 111 1.25 -3.13 11.42
N THR A 112 0.45 -2.60 12.34
CA THR A 112 -0.10 -1.24 12.23
C THR A 112 1.05 -0.22 12.28
N ALA A 113 1.10 0.66 11.30
CA ALA A 113 2.16 1.65 11.14
C ALA A 113 1.61 3.07 11.16
N PRO A 114 2.45 4.09 11.45
CA PRO A 114 2.04 5.49 11.34
C PRO A 114 1.52 5.80 9.94
N ASN A 115 0.44 6.58 9.83
CA ASN A 115 -0.19 6.87 8.55
C ASN A 115 0.35 8.13 7.85
N ASP A 116 1.21 8.91 8.49
CA ASP A 116 1.67 10.19 7.97
C ASP A 116 3.18 10.36 8.08
N LYS A 117 3.92 9.32 7.77
CA LYS A 117 5.38 9.36 7.82
C LYS A 117 5.93 9.74 6.44
N TRP A 118 6.53 10.91 6.37
CA TRP A 118 7.08 11.47 5.13
C TRP A 118 8.56 11.12 4.92
N ILE A 119 8.93 10.98 3.68
CA ILE A 119 10.33 10.80 3.27
C ILE A 119 10.74 11.74 2.15
#